data_4f6d481d2900978c4f3d550ba2e8b7fb
#
_entry.id   4f6d481d2900978c4f3d550ba2e8b7fb
#
_cell.length_a   1.000
_cell.length_b   1.000
_cell.length_c   1.000
_cell.angle_alpha   90.00
_cell.angle_beta   90.00
_cell.angle_gamma   90.00
#
_symmetry.space_group_name_H-M   'P 1'
#
loop_
_entity.id
_entity.type
_entity.pdbx_description
1 polymer ?
#
loop_
_entity_poly.entity_id
_entity_poly.type
_entity_poly.pdbx_seq_one_letter_code
_entity_poly.pdbx_strand_id
1 'polypeptide(L)'
;VRDRVSFQHLTPLFPEQKFNIAEKQSTISTRIIDLFSPIGKGQRGMIVSQPKTGKTMLLKEIANAIAANHPEVYQLILLIDERPEEVTDMQRNVDGEVVASTFDEPADRHVRVANIVLEKAKRLVECGHDVVILLDSITRLARAYNTVQPASGKILSGGVDANALHKPKRFFGAARKIENGGSLSIIATALTETGSKMDEVIFEEFKGTGNMELQLDRRISNRRIFPAIDLVSSSTRRDDLLLDENTIQRMWVMRKYLADMNPVEAMEFINDRFRKTTSNEEFLISMNS
;
A
#
# COMPACT_ATOMS: atom_id res chain seq x y z
N VAL A 1 -24.30 -0.96 18.00
CA VAL A 1 -24.71 -0.94 16.57
C VAL A 1 -25.77 0.12 16.31
N ARG A 2 -26.77 0.29 17.19
CA ARG A 2 -27.85 1.28 17.00
C ARG A 2 -27.35 2.74 17.08
N ASP A 3 -26.34 3.02 17.88
CA ASP A 3 -25.86 4.38 18.17
C ASP A 3 -24.58 4.74 17.39
N ARG A 4 -24.19 3.93 16.38
CA ARG A 4 -23.01 4.21 15.57
C ARG A 4 -23.23 5.43 14.67
N VAL A 5 -22.20 6.26 14.58
CA VAL A 5 -22.14 7.37 13.62
C VAL A 5 -21.76 6.84 12.26
N SER A 6 -22.46 7.27 11.21
CA SER A 6 -22.16 6.88 9.84
C SER A 6 -20.73 7.33 9.45
N PHE A 7 -20.01 6.49 8.72
CA PHE A 7 -18.63 6.70 8.32
C PHE A 7 -18.34 8.08 7.70
N GLN A 8 -19.26 8.58 6.89
CA GLN A 8 -19.14 9.90 6.25
C GLN A 8 -19.14 11.09 7.24
N HIS A 9 -19.61 10.89 8.45
CA HIS A 9 -19.67 11.93 9.51
C HIS A 9 -18.55 11.79 10.54
N LEU A 10 -17.66 10.80 10.38
CA LEU A 10 -16.53 10.59 11.26
C LEU A 10 -15.39 11.54 10.88
N THR A 11 -14.81 12.21 11.87
CA THR A 11 -13.74 13.19 11.68
C THR A 11 -12.43 12.50 11.30
N PRO A 12 -11.84 12.78 10.11
CA PRO A 12 -10.59 12.19 9.69
C PRO A 12 -9.38 12.91 10.29
N LEU A 13 -8.40 12.14 10.75
CA LEU A 13 -7.10 12.62 11.23
C LEU A 13 -5.95 12.02 10.42
N PHE A 14 -4.78 12.63 10.53
CA PHE A 14 -3.55 12.00 10.07
C PHE A 14 -3.25 10.73 10.87
N PRO A 15 -2.62 9.70 10.27
CA PRO A 15 -2.11 8.56 11.00
C PRO A 15 -1.08 9.00 12.05
N GLU A 16 -1.28 8.60 13.31
CA GLU A 16 -0.39 8.90 14.44
C GLU A 16 0.14 7.63 15.12
N GLN A 17 -0.47 6.48 14.82
CA GLN A 17 -0.06 5.18 15.33
C GLN A 17 0.51 4.35 14.20
N LYS A 18 1.81 4.08 14.27
CA LYS A 18 2.49 3.21 13.30
C LYS A 18 2.09 1.75 13.49
N PHE A 19 1.87 1.02 12.39
CA PHE A 19 1.88 -0.43 12.45
C PHE A 19 3.29 -0.92 12.70
N ASN A 20 3.45 -1.78 13.71
CA ASN A 20 4.70 -2.47 13.92
C ASN A 20 4.83 -3.63 12.92
N ILE A 21 5.75 -3.51 11.98
CA ILE A 21 6.04 -4.53 10.98
C ILE A 21 7.51 -4.99 11.02
N ALA A 22 8.25 -4.53 12.00
CA ALA A 22 9.68 -4.76 12.14
C ALA A 22 10.06 -5.69 13.32
N GLU A 23 9.08 -6.26 14.02
CA GLU A 23 9.30 -7.19 15.14
C GLU A 23 8.95 -8.63 14.74
N LYS A 24 7.75 -9.10 15.09
CA LYS A 24 7.31 -10.46 14.75
C LYS A 24 7.07 -10.60 13.25
N GLN A 25 7.48 -11.74 12.70
CA GLN A 25 7.38 -12.01 11.26
C GLN A 25 8.03 -10.93 10.38
N SER A 26 9.03 -10.24 10.92
CA SER A 26 9.76 -9.22 10.17
C SER A 26 10.67 -9.85 9.13
N THR A 27 10.82 -9.14 8.02
CA THR A 27 11.76 -9.44 6.94
C THR A 27 12.62 -8.20 6.69
N ILE A 28 13.63 -8.32 5.86
CA ILE A 28 14.39 -7.14 5.43
C ILE A 28 13.46 -6.12 4.78
N SER A 29 12.50 -6.59 3.97
CA SER A 29 11.51 -5.72 3.31
C SER A 29 10.67 -4.94 4.31
N THR A 30 10.09 -5.59 5.30
CA THR A 30 9.23 -4.92 6.30
C THR A 30 10.03 -4.00 7.21
N ARG A 31 11.26 -4.35 7.53
CA ARG A 31 12.18 -3.48 8.29
C ARG A 31 12.54 -2.20 7.53
N ILE A 32 12.78 -2.31 6.24
CA ILE A 32 13.06 -1.16 5.37
C ILE A 32 11.83 -0.26 5.28
N ILE A 33 10.66 -0.83 5.03
CA ILE A 33 9.40 -0.07 4.95
C ILE A 33 9.14 0.67 6.27
N ASP A 34 9.36 0.03 7.39
CA ASP A 34 9.16 0.61 8.72
C ASP A 34 9.95 1.91 8.93
N LEU A 35 11.14 2.03 8.35
CA LEU A 35 11.99 3.21 8.47
C LEU A 35 11.84 4.20 7.32
N PHE A 36 11.73 3.74 6.07
CA PHE A 36 11.71 4.59 4.88
C PHE A 36 10.31 5.05 4.48
N SER A 37 9.31 4.22 4.66
CA SER A 37 7.92 4.50 4.31
C SER A 37 6.99 3.90 5.36
N PRO A 38 7.02 4.38 6.62
CA PRO A 38 6.22 3.81 7.68
C PRO A 38 4.73 3.87 7.36
N ILE A 39 4.01 2.85 7.80
CA ILE A 39 2.58 2.70 7.59
C ILE A 39 1.87 2.88 8.93
N GLY A 40 1.01 3.87 9.01
CA GLY A 40 0.20 4.12 10.19
C GLY A 40 -1.25 3.68 10.05
N LYS A 41 -1.94 3.55 11.17
CA LYS A 41 -3.39 3.29 11.22
C LYS A 41 -4.13 4.46 10.58
N GLY A 42 -4.82 4.20 9.48
CA GLY A 42 -5.48 5.20 8.66
C GLY A 42 -4.69 5.64 7.42
N GLN A 43 -3.57 4.98 7.14
CA GLN A 43 -2.70 5.28 6.01
C GLN A 43 -3.41 5.06 4.67
N ARG A 44 -3.19 5.98 3.75
CA ARG A 44 -3.55 5.86 2.34
C ARG A 44 -2.27 5.68 1.54
N GLY A 45 -1.83 4.43 1.42
CA GLY A 45 -0.54 4.08 0.83
C GLY A 45 -0.65 3.53 -0.59
N MET A 46 0.33 3.88 -1.40
CA MET A 46 0.45 3.38 -2.76
C MET A 46 1.79 2.68 -2.94
N ILE A 47 1.75 1.44 -3.41
CA ILE A 47 2.93 0.70 -3.86
C ILE A 47 2.97 0.78 -5.39
N VAL A 48 3.86 1.59 -5.91
CA VAL A 48 4.03 1.79 -7.36
C VAL A 48 4.94 0.69 -7.89
N SER A 49 4.43 -0.12 -8.80
CA SER A 49 5.09 -1.34 -9.26
C SER A 49 5.17 -1.41 -10.77
N GLN A 50 6.39 -1.57 -11.26
CA GLN A 50 6.65 -2.08 -12.61
C GLN A 50 6.46 -3.61 -12.64
N PRO A 51 6.22 -4.22 -13.82
CA PRO A 51 6.15 -5.67 -13.93
C PRO A 51 7.41 -6.38 -13.39
N LYS A 52 7.23 -7.51 -12.71
CA LYS A 52 8.31 -8.38 -12.19
C LYS A 52 9.22 -7.74 -11.13
N THR A 53 8.69 -6.87 -10.30
CA THR A 53 9.44 -6.21 -9.21
C THR A 53 9.23 -6.82 -7.82
N GLY A 54 8.48 -7.92 -7.72
CA GLY A 54 8.24 -8.59 -6.44
C GLY A 54 7.07 -8.05 -5.63
N LYS A 55 6.14 -7.33 -6.27
CA LYS A 55 4.96 -6.73 -5.66
C LYS A 55 4.15 -7.67 -4.76
N THR A 56 3.82 -8.85 -5.25
CA THR A 56 2.99 -9.84 -4.53
C THR A 56 3.69 -10.37 -3.28
N MET A 57 4.99 -10.63 -3.37
CA MET A 57 5.82 -11.04 -2.23
C MET A 57 5.79 -9.96 -1.14
N LEU A 58 5.98 -8.71 -1.53
CA LEU A 58 5.98 -7.57 -0.61
C LEU A 58 4.65 -7.40 0.12
N LEU A 59 3.52 -7.54 -0.60
CA LEU A 59 2.19 -7.50 0.01
C LEU A 59 1.99 -8.62 1.04
N LYS A 60 2.45 -9.84 0.75
CA LYS A 60 2.39 -10.96 1.70
C LYS A 60 3.22 -10.69 2.95
N GLU A 61 4.42 -10.16 2.79
CA GLU A 61 5.29 -9.81 3.92
C GLU A 61 4.67 -8.73 4.81
N ILE A 62 4.08 -7.70 4.23
CA ILE A 62 3.37 -6.65 4.98
C ILE A 62 2.17 -7.23 5.72
N ALA A 63 1.34 -8.01 5.03
CA ALA A 63 0.15 -8.63 5.63
C ALA A 63 0.49 -9.52 6.82
N ASN A 64 1.49 -10.38 6.68
CA ASN A 64 1.91 -11.31 7.73
C ASN A 64 2.53 -10.57 8.92
N ALA A 65 3.31 -9.53 8.68
CA ALA A 65 3.86 -8.70 9.74
C ALA A 65 2.76 -7.95 10.53
N ILE A 66 1.76 -7.41 9.86
CA ILE A 66 0.60 -6.79 10.51
C ILE A 66 -0.17 -7.83 11.33
N ALA A 67 -0.48 -9.00 10.77
CA ALA A 67 -1.20 -10.05 11.47
C ALA A 67 -0.48 -10.51 12.75
N ALA A 68 0.84 -10.68 12.68
CA ALA A 68 1.65 -11.14 13.80
C ALA A 68 1.78 -10.11 14.93
N ASN A 69 1.85 -8.83 14.60
CA ASN A 69 2.06 -7.76 15.58
C ASN A 69 0.77 -7.05 16.00
N HIS A 70 -0.28 -7.14 15.19
CA HIS A 70 -1.58 -6.48 15.42
C HIS A 70 -2.74 -7.46 15.21
N PRO A 71 -2.91 -8.47 16.09
CA PRO A 71 -3.99 -9.44 15.98
C PRO A 71 -5.38 -8.82 16.11
N GLU A 72 -5.47 -7.61 16.68
CA GLU A 72 -6.70 -6.84 16.81
C GLU A 72 -7.19 -6.22 15.48
N VAL A 73 -6.32 -6.11 14.51
CA VAL A 73 -6.59 -5.47 13.21
C VAL A 73 -7.30 -6.45 12.28
N TYR A 74 -8.38 -6.01 11.67
CA TYR A 74 -9.08 -6.78 10.65
C TYR A 74 -8.45 -6.55 9.29
N GLN A 75 -7.86 -7.58 8.68
CA GLN A 75 -7.23 -7.50 7.38
C GLN A 75 -8.12 -8.06 6.27
N LEU A 76 -8.34 -7.26 5.24
CA LEU A 76 -9.00 -7.61 4.00
C LEU A 76 -7.99 -7.52 2.86
N ILE A 77 -7.71 -8.62 2.19
CA ILE A 77 -6.86 -8.67 1.02
C ILE A 77 -7.76 -8.77 -0.20
N LEU A 78 -7.83 -7.69 -0.96
CA LEU A 78 -8.70 -7.58 -2.14
C LEU A 78 -7.88 -7.71 -3.42
N LEU A 79 -8.14 -8.80 -4.14
CA LEU A 79 -7.49 -9.14 -5.40
C LEU A 79 -8.46 -8.93 -6.56
N ILE A 80 -8.15 -7.99 -7.43
CA ILE A 80 -8.99 -7.64 -8.59
C ILE A 80 -8.25 -7.97 -9.90
N ASP A 81 -8.88 -8.77 -10.74
CA ASP A 81 -8.35 -9.17 -12.05
C ASP A 81 -7.01 -9.92 -11.93
N GLU A 82 -6.83 -10.67 -10.83
CA GLU A 82 -5.68 -11.52 -10.60
C GLU A 82 -5.96 -12.97 -11.08
N ARG A 83 -4.88 -13.74 -11.19
CA ARG A 83 -4.96 -15.15 -11.60
C ARG A 83 -5.44 -16.04 -10.46
N PRO A 84 -6.23 -17.10 -10.75
CA PRO A 84 -6.72 -18.01 -9.71
C PRO A 84 -5.60 -18.62 -8.84
N GLU A 85 -4.46 -18.97 -9.42
CA GLU A 85 -3.32 -19.52 -8.70
C GLU A 85 -2.69 -18.51 -7.72
N GLU A 86 -2.69 -17.21 -8.06
CA GLU A 86 -2.21 -16.15 -7.17
C GLU A 86 -3.19 -15.92 -6.01
N VAL A 87 -4.49 -16.06 -6.25
CA VAL A 87 -5.51 -16.03 -5.20
C VAL A 87 -5.30 -17.18 -4.22
N THR A 88 -5.11 -18.40 -4.72
CA THR A 88 -4.85 -19.57 -3.89
C THR A 88 -3.56 -19.41 -3.07
N ASP A 89 -2.51 -18.91 -3.68
CA ASP A 89 -1.25 -18.64 -2.99
C ASP A 89 -1.43 -17.63 -1.85
N MET A 90 -2.17 -16.55 -2.10
CA MET A 90 -2.47 -15.54 -1.07
C MET A 90 -3.29 -16.14 0.08
N GLN A 91 -4.33 -16.93 -0.23
CA GLN A 91 -5.18 -17.58 0.78
C GLN A 91 -4.40 -18.55 1.68
N ARG A 92 -3.39 -19.22 1.13
CA ARG A 92 -2.58 -20.21 1.89
C ARG A 92 -1.47 -19.58 2.72
N ASN A 93 -0.98 -18.42 2.31
CA ASN A 93 0.26 -17.84 2.86
C ASN A 93 0.06 -16.52 3.61
N VAL A 94 -1.18 -16.03 3.72
CA VAL A 94 -1.50 -14.78 4.42
C VAL A 94 -2.57 -15.02 5.48
N ASP A 95 -2.33 -14.50 6.67
CA ASP A 95 -3.32 -14.47 7.74
C ASP A 95 -4.22 -13.24 7.61
N GLY A 96 -5.33 -13.42 6.90
CA GLY A 96 -6.31 -12.37 6.62
C GLY A 96 -7.46 -12.91 5.77
N GLU A 97 -8.51 -12.11 5.65
CA GLU A 97 -9.63 -12.44 4.76
C GLU A 97 -9.31 -12.09 3.32
N VAL A 98 -9.10 -13.09 2.47
CA VAL A 98 -8.84 -12.90 1.05
C VAL A 98 -10.16 -12.89 0.28
N VAL A 99 -10.42 -11.78 -0.41
CA VAL A 99 -11.57 -11.60 -1.29
C VAL A 99 -11.06 -11.32 -2.70
N ALA A 100 -11.53 -12.06 -3.67
CA ALA A 100 -11.00 -11.98 -5.02
C ALA A 100 -12.11 -11.94 -6.08
N SER A 101 -11.81 -11.28 -7.18
CA SER A 101 -12.50 -11.39 -8.45
C SER A 101 -11.43 -11.58 -9.53
N THR A 102 -11.36 -12.79 -10.09
CA THR A 102 -10.28 -13.22 -10.98
C THR A 102 -10.45 -12.71 -12.41
N PHE A 103 -9.41 -12.79 -13.22
CA PHE A 103 -9.36 -12.19 -14.57
C PHE A 103 -10.42 -12.72 -15.54
N ASP A 104 -10.95 -13.91 -15.30
CA ASP A 104 -12.01 -14.55 -16.07
C ASP A 104 -13.43 -14.05 -15.71
N GLU A 105 -13.55 -13.24 -14.67
CA GLU A 105 -14.79 -12.62 -14.25
C GLU A 105 -15.04 -11.29 -14.99
N PRO A 106 -16.30 -10.89 -15.20
CA PRO A 106 -16.61 -9.63 -15.86
C PRO A 106 -16.33 -8.40 -14.99
N ALA A 107 -16.14 -7.25 -15.64
CA ALA A 107 -15.78 -6.00 -14.98
C ALA A 107 -16.77 -5.53 -13.90
N ASP A 108 -18.07 -5.75 -14.12
CA ASP A 108 -19.13 -5.41 -13.15
C ASP A 108 -19.00 -6.22 -11.85
N ARG A 109 -18.50 -7.46 -11.94
CA ARG A 109 -18.21 -8.28 -10.76
C ARG A 109 -17.01 -7.73 -9.98
N HIS A 110 -15.95 -7.29 -10.66
CA HIS A 110 -14.82 -6.61 -10.01
C HIS A 110 -15.28 -5.40 -9.19
N VAL A 111 -16.09 -4.56 -9.80
CA VAL A 111 -16.66 -3.38 -9.15
C VAL A 111 -17.55 -3.74 -7.97
N ARG A 112 -18.42 -4.73 -8.13
CA ARG A 112 -19.33 -5.20 -7.07
C ARG A 112 -18.56 -5.73 -5.86
N VAL A 113 -17.58 -6.58 -6.08
CA VAL A 113 -16.75 -7.17 -5.01
C VAL A 113 -15.99 -6.07 -4.27
N ALA A 114 -15.38 -5.13 -4.97
CA ALA A 114 -14.68 -4.01 -4.35
C ALA A 114 -15.62 -3.15 -3.49
N ASN A 115 -16.82 -2.85 -3.96
CA ASN A 115 -17.81 -2.08 -3.20
C ASN A 115 -18.25 -2.83 -1.92
N ILE A 116 -18.46 -4.13 -1.99
CA ILE A 116 -18.83 -4.95 -0.82
C ILE A 116 -17.71 -4.91 0.23
N VAL A 117 -16.47 -5.07 -0.19
CA VAL A 117 -15.29 -5.01 0.71
C VAL A 117 -15.19 -3.64 1.38
N LEU A 118 -15.34 -2.57 0.62
CA LEU A 118 -15.29 -1.21 1.17
C LEU A 118 -16.41 -0.96 2.17
N GLU A 119 -17.64 -1.35 1.87
CA GLU A 119 -18.78 -1.18 2.77
C GLU A 119 -18.64 -2.03 4.04
N LYS A 120 -18.13 -3.25 3.92
CA LYS A 120 -17.78 -4.07 5.10
C LYS A 120 -16.74 -3.36 5.97
N ALA A 121 -15.67 -2.87 5.37
CA ALA A 121 -14.62 -2.14 6.08
C ALA A 121 -15.16 -0.91 6.82
N LYS A 122 -15.99 -0.10 6.15
CA LYS A 122 -16.63 1.07 6.77
C LYS A 122 -17.50 0.69 7.97
N ARG A 123 -18.29 -0.39 7.86
CA ARG A 123 -19.13 -0.87 8.99
C ARG A 123 -18.29 -1.31 10.17
N LEU A 124 -17.16 -1.97 9.93
CA LEU A 124 -16.23 -2.36 11.01
C LEU A 124 -15.61 -1.13 11.69
N VAL A 125 -15.19 -0.13 10.91
CA VAL A 125 -14.64 1.13 11.45
C VAL A 125 -15.68 1.89 12.28
N GLU A 126 -16.94 1.96 11.84
CA GLU A 126 -18.04 2.56 12.60
C GLU A 126 -18.28 1.86 13.94
N CYS A 127 -17.88 0.60 14.06
CA CYS A 127 -17.93 -0.17 15.31
C CYS A 127 -16.64 -0.04 16.14
N GLY A 128 -15.70 0.82 15.75
CA GLY A 128 -14.47 1.09 16.48
C GLY A 128 -13.29 0.20 16.14
N HIS A 129 -13.38 -0.61 15.10
CA HIS A 129 -12.28 -1.49 14.70
C HIS A 129 -11.23 -0.75 13.85
N ASP A 130 -9.99 -1.23 13.96
CA ASP A 130 -8.92 -0.90 13.02
C ASP A 130 -8.96 -1.91 11.87
N VAL A 131 -9.07 -1.42 10.64
CA VAL A 131 -9.20 -2.22 9.42
C VAL A 131 -8.10 -1.86 8.45
N VAL A 132 -7.53 -2.88 7.80
CA VAL A 132 -6.57 -2.73 6.70
C VAL A 132 -7.16 -3.40 5.45
N ILE A 133 -7.16 -2.67 4.35
CA ILE A 133 -7.40 -3.22 3.01
C ILE A 133 -6.07 -3.21 2.26
N LEU A 134 -5.61 -4.38 1.84
CA LEU A 134 -4.53 -4.52 0.87
C LEU A 134 -5.17 -4.78 -0.49
N LEU A 135 -5.04 -3.84 -1.42
CA LEU A 135 -5.66 -3.90 -2.74
C LEU A 135 -4.62 -4.16 -3.84
N ASP A 136 -4.75 -5.25 -4.52
CA ASP A 136 -3.96 -5.55 -5.71
C ASP A 136 -4.90 -5.74 -6.92
N SER A 137 -5.09 -4.76 -7.77
CA SER A 137 -4.48 -3.44 -7.81
C SER A 137 -5.53 -2.35 -8.04
N ILE A 138 -5.21 -1.13 -7.65
CA ILE A 138 -6.07 0.05 -7.94
C ILE A 138 -6.16 0.30 -9.44
N THR A 139 -5.11 0.01 -10.20
CA THR A 139 -5.08 0.16 -11.65
C THR A 139 -6.14 -0.71 -12.33
N ARG A 140 -6.21 -1.98 -11.92
CA ARG A 140 -7.20 -2.92 -12.47
C ARG A 140 -8.62 -2.60 -12.01
N LEU A 141 -8.78 -2.15 -10.78
CA LEU A 141 -10.06 -1.67 -10.30
C LEU A 141 -10.54 -0.45 -11.10
N ALA A 142 -9.65 0.51 -11.37
CA ALA A 142 -9.97 1.68 -12.20
C ALA A 142 -10.33 1.28 -13.64
N ARG A 143 -9.65 0.30 -14.23
CA ARG A 143 -10.03 -0.26 -15.54
C ARG A 143 -11.44 -0.86 -15.53
N ALA A 144 -11.79 -1.60 -14.49
CA ALA A 144 -13.11 -2.18 -14.34
C ALA A 144 -14.19 -1.10 -14.25
N TYR A 145 -13.97 -0.05 -13.48
CA TYR A 145 -14.87 1.10 -13.42
C TYR A 145 -14.99 1.81 -14.77
N ASN A 146 -13.90 1.95 -15.52
CA ASN A 146 -13.93 2.54 -16.85
C ASN A 146 -14.78 1.71 -17.82
N THR A 147 -14.75 0.38 -17.69
CA THR A 147 -15.56 -0.52 -18.53
C THR A 147 -17.06 -0.41 -18.22
N VAL A 148 -17.44 -0.31 -16.94
CA VAL A 148 -18.84 -0.30 -16.52
C VAL A 148 -19.47 1.11 -16.47
N GLN A 149 -18.65 2.15 -16.53
CA GLN A 149 -19.11 3.54 -16.48
C GLN A 149 -19.86 3.89 -17.79
N PRO A 150 -21.07 4.45 -17.72
CA PRO A 150 -21.72 5.03 -18.87
C PRO A 150 -20.85 6.13 -19.52
N ALA A 151 -20.75 6.12 -20.84
CA ALA A 151 -19.94 7.08 -21.57
C ALA A 151 -20.36 8.52 -21.28
N SER A 152 -19.42 9.35 -20.80
CA SER A 152 -19.67 10.78 -20.55
C SER A 152 -19.54 11.66 -21.80
N GLY A 153 -18.99 11.09 -22.88
CA GLY A 153 -18.62 11.85 -24.09
C GLY A 153 -17.29 12.59 -23.95
N LYS A 154 -16.66 12.58 -22.78
CA LYS A 154 -15.34 13.18 -22.52
C LYS A 154 -14.33 12.08 -22.21
N ILE A 155 -13.53 11.74 -23.20
CA ILE A 155 -12.51 10.69 -23.07
C ILE A 155 -11.14 11.34 -22.89
N LEU A 156 -10.45 10.96 -21.82
CA LEU A 156 -9.05 11.31 -21.59
C LEU A 156 -8.13 10.47 -22.49
N SER A 157 -6.87 10.83 -22.57
CA SER A 157 -5.86 10.03 -23.23
C SER A 157 -5.90 8.57 -22.74
N GLY A 158 -5.60 7.60 -23.61
CA GLY A 158 -5.60 6.18 -23.26
C GLY A 158 -6.99 5.53 -23.13
N GLY A 159 -8.06 6.21 -23.55
CA GLY A 159 -9.42 5.65 -23.54
C GLY A 159 -10.10 5.65 -22.17
N VAL A 160 -9.66 6.48 -21.23
CA VAL A 160 -10.26 6.64 -19.91
C VAL A 160 -11.38 7.66 -19.97
N ASP A 161 -12.60 7.27 -19.58
CA ASP A 161 -13.71 8.23 -19.43
C ASP A 161 -13.42 9.19 -18.26
N ALA A 162 -13.66 10.47 -18.45
CA ALA A 162 -13.38 11.51 -17.46
C ALA A 162 -14.07 11.26 -16.09
N ASN A 163 -15.21 10.59 -16.08
CA ASN A 163 -15.98 10.30 -14.88
C ASN A 163 -15.66 8.91 -14.27
N ALA A 164 -14.89 8.06 -14.97
CA ALA A 164 -14.63 6.69 -14.54
C ALA A 164 -13.82 6.58 -13.26
N LEU A 165 -12.98 7.57 -12.96
CA LEU A 165 -12.05 7.53 -11.84
C LEU A 165 -12.61 8.07 -10.52
N HIS A 166 -13.80 8.67 -10.52
CA HIS A 166 -14.40 9.20 -9.30
C HIS A 166 -14.64 8.14 -8.23
N LYS A 167 -15.20 7.00 -8.59
CA LYS A 167 -15.51 5.92 -7.67
C LYS A 167 -14.24 5.24 -7.13
N PRO A 168 -13.25 4.84 -7.94
CA PRO A 168 -12.00 4.29 -7.42
C PRO A 168 -11.20 5.31 -6.60
N LYS A 169 -11.26 6.61 -6.91
CA LYS A 169 -10.69 7.66 -6.05
C LYS A 169 -11.40 7.74 -4.70
N ARG A 170 -12.73 7.61 -4.65
CA ARG A 170 -13.48 7.54 -3.39
C ARG A 170 -13.16 6.28 -2.60
N PHE A 171 -12.93 5.16 -3.27
CA PHE A 171 -12.47 3.94 -2.62
C PHE A 171 -11.15 4.18 -1.90
N PHE A 172 -10.15 4.62 -2.61
CA PHE A 172 -8.81 4.90 -2.07
C PHE A 172 -8.84 6.03 -1.03
N GLY A 173 -9.61 7.06 -1.28
CA GLY A 173 -9.81 8.22 -0.40
C GLY A 173 -10.57 7.92 0.89
N ALA A 174 -11.17 6.74 1.03
CA ALA A 174 -11.84 6.34 2.26
C ALA A 174 -10.85 6.07 3.43
N ALA A 175 -9.58 5.81 3.13
CA ALA A 175 -8.56 5.56 4.14
C ALA A 175 -8.37 6.77 5.05
N ARG A 176 -8.55 6.57 6.36
CA ARG A 176 -8.42 7.60 7.40
C ARG A 176 -8.30 7.01 8.79
N LYS A 177 -7.63 7.74 9.68
CA LYS A 177 -7.76 7.56 11.11
C LYS A 177 -8.97 8.36 11.59
N ILE A 178 -9.78 7.78 12.45
CA ILE A 178 -10.98 8.45 13.00
C ILE A 178 -10.66 9.02 14.39
N GLU A 179 -11.06 10.26 14.60
CA GLU A 179 -10.98 10.89 15.92
C GLU A 179 -11.81 10.10 16.95
N ASN A 180 -11.17 9.70 18.05
CA ASN A 180 -11.78 8.88 19.10
C ASN A 180 -12.44 7.57 18.61
N GLY A 181 -11.94 7.02 17.53
CA GLY A 181 -12.50 5.81 16.91
C GLY A 181 -11.45 4.91 16.30
N GLY A 182 -11.90 3.98 15.45
CA GLY A 182 -11.06 3.07 14.71
C GLY A 182 -10.27 3.73 13.58
N SER A 183 -9.85 2.93 12.63
CA SER A 183 -9.14 3.40 11.44
C SER A 183 -9.43 2.51 10.23
N LEU A 184 -9.33 3.10 9.06
CA LEU A 184 -9.28 2.38 7.79
C LEU A 184 -7.98 2.73 7.08
N SER A 185 -7.10 1.76 6.95
CA SER A 185 -5.88 1.86 6.15
C SER A 185 -6.08 1.16 4.82
N ILE A 186 -5.68 1.79 3.73
CA ILE A 186 -5.73 1.19 2.39
C ILE A 186 -4.35 1.28 1.78
N ILE A 187 -3.74 0.13 1.51
CA ILE A 187 -2.48 0.00 0.81
C ILE A 187 -2.77 -0.63 -0.55
N ALA A 188 -2.69 0.16 -1.58
CA ALA A 188 -3.03 -0.25 -2.95
C ALA A 188 -1.79 -0.32 -3.83
N THR A 189 -1.71 -1.36 -4.66
CA THR A 189 -0.70 -1.40 -5.72
C THR A 189 -1.18 -0.62 -6.93
N ALA A 190 -0.27 0.14 -7.54
CA ALA A 190 -0.48 0.82 -8.80
C ALA A 190 0.53 0.33 -9.83
N LEU A 191 0.07 -0.02 -11.02
CA LEU A 191 0.89 -0.58 -12.08
C LEU A 191 1.42 0.51 -13.00
N THR A 192 2.71 0.48 -13.29
CA THR A 192 3.39 1.39 -14.22
C THR A 192 4.23 0.61 -15.22
N GLU A 193 4.57 1.24 -16.35
CA GLU A 193 5.38 0.64 -17.42
C GLU A 193 4.87 -0.72 -17.92
N THR A 194 3.55 -0.86 -17.98
CA THR A 194 2.88 -2.07 -18.49
C THR A 194 2.78 -2.10 -20.01
N GLY A 195 3.14 -1.01 -20.67
CA GLY A 195 2.92 -0.81 -22.11
C GLY A 195 1.50 -0.33 -22.44
N SER A 196 0.63 -0.14 -21.45
CA SER A 196 -0.73 0.34 -21.62
C SER A 196 -0.82 1.84 -21.36
N LYS A 197 -1.27 2.60 -22.37
CA LYS A 197 -1.52 4.04 -22.21
C LYS A 197 -2.61 4.33 -21.16
N MET A 198 -3.58 3.46 -21.04
CA MET A 198 -4.63 3.55 -20.01
C MET A 198 -4.05 3.50 -18.61
N ASP A 199 -3.10 2.58 -18.35
CA ASP A 199 -2.45 2.44 -17.05
C ASP A 199 -1.62 3.67 -16.68
N GLU A 200 -0.94 4.27 -17.67
CA GLU A 200 -0.20 5.52 -17.46
C GLU A 200 -1.14 6.66 -17.02
N VAL A 201 -2.27 6.80 -17.70
CA VAL A 201 -3.27 7.82 -17.36
C VAL A 201 -3.87 7.57 -15.98
N ILE A 202 -4.22 6.33 -15.67
CA ILE A 202 -4.74 5.95 -14.34
C ILE A 202 -3.71 6.29 -13.27
N PHE A 203 -2.45 5.91 -13.46
CA PHE A 203 -1.38 6.22 -12.50
C PHE A 203 -1.24 7.73 -12.26
N GLU A 204 -1.15 8.54 -13.32
CA GLU A 204 -1.04 9.99 -13.20
C GLU A 204 -2.23 10.62 -12.45
N GLU A 205 -3.44 10.09 -12.66
CA GLU A 205 -4.64 10.55 -11.96
C GLU A 205 -4.69 10.18 -10.47
N PHE A 206 -4.03 9.09 -10.08
CA PHE A 206 -3.91 8.68 -8.66
C PHE A 206 -2.68 9.24 -7.97
N LYS A 207 -1.66 9.65 -8.72
CA LYS A 207 -0.43 10.21 -8.19
C LYS A 207 -0.71 11.41 -7.30
N GLY A 208 -0.15 11.40 -6.11
CA GLY A 208 -0.35 12.46 -5.12
C GLY A 208 -1.66 12.40 -4.32
N THR A 209 -2.55 11.43 -4.58
CA THR A 209 -3.75 11.22 -3.77
C THR A 209 -3.46 10.44 -2.48
N GLY A 210 -2.40 9.66 -2.47
CA GLY A 210 -1.91 8.96 -1.29
C GLY A 210 -1.09 9.84 -0.35
N ASN A 211 -0.88 9.38 0.87
CA ASN A 211 -0.02 9.99 1.87
C ASN A 211 1.17 9.09 2.28
N MET A 212 1.35 7.99 1.60
CA MET A 212 2.52 7.10 1.66
C MET A 212 2.75 6.54 0.26
N GLU A 213 4.00 6.49 -0.15
CA GLU A 213 4.38 5.96 -1.45
C GLU A 213 5.62 5.09 -1.32
N LEU A 214 5.55 3.90 -1.92
CA LEU A 214 6.63 2.94 -2.02
C LEU A 214 6.86 2.65 -3.50
N GLN A 215 8.01 3.08 -4.02
CA GLN A 215 8.39 2.90 -5.43
C GLN A 215 9.20 1.62 -5.59
N LEU A 216 8.75 0.70 -6.44
CA LEU A 216 9.52 -0.48 -6.85
C LEU A 216 10.20 -0.20 -8.19
N ASP A 217 11.44 -0.64 -8.33
CA ASP A 217 12.26 -0.39 -9.52
C ASP A 217 12.73 -1.70 -10.15
N ARG A 218 12.40 -1.90 -11.43
CA ARG A 218 12.77 -3.08 -12.18
C ARG A 218 14.28 -3.22 -12.41
N ARG A 219 15.04 -2.13 -12.41
CA ARG A 219 16.50 -2.16 -12.50
C ARG A 219 17.12 -2.89 -11.31
N ILE A 220 16.52 -2.73 -10.13
CA ILE A 220 16.95 -3.42 -8.90
C ILE A 220 16.59 -4.90 -8.99
N SER A 221 15.35 -5.23 -9.34
CA SER A 221 14.89 -6.63 -9.42
C SER A 221 15.58 -7.40 -10.53
N ASN A 222 15.97 -6.78 -11.64
CA ASN A 222 16.74 -7.40 -12.71
C ASN A 222 18.12 -7.88 -12.22
N ARG A 223 18.67 -7.25 -11.20
CA ARG A 223 19.90 -7.68 -10.52
C ARG A 223 19.66 -8.70 -9.39
N ARG A 224 18.44 -9.20 -9.25
CA ARG A 224 18.04 -10.13 -8.18
C ARG A 224 18.23 -9.57 -6.78
N ILE A 225 18.10 -8.25 -6.64
CA ILE A 225 18.14 -7.58 -5.36
C ILE A 225 16.68 -7.36 -4.91
N PHE A 226 16.33 -7.88 -3.74
CA PHE A 226 15.00 -7.76 -3.16
C PHE A 226 15.11 -7.37 -1.68
N PRO A 227 14.21 -6.48 -1.18
CA PRO A 227 13.15 -5.81 -1.93
C PRO A 227 13.70 -4.83 -2.97
N ALA A 228 13.01 -4.72 -4.10
CA ALA A 228 13.43 -3.86 -5.21
C ALA A 228 12.89 -2.43 -5.04
N ILE A 229 13.18 -1.80 -3.91
CA ILE A 229 12.66 -0.49 -3.51
C ILE A 229 13.61 0.62 -3.94
N ASP A 230 13.07 1.62 -4.63
CA ASP A 230 13.74 2.91 -4.80
C ASP A 230 13.58 3.71 -3.49
N LEU A 231 14.61 3.69 -2.66
CA LEU A 231 14.58 4.24 -1.31
C LEU A 231 14.45 5.77 -1.29
N VAL A 232 15.03 6.44 -2.27
CA VAL A 232 15.01 7.91 -2.34
C VAL A 232 13.64 8.42 -2.74
N SER A 233 12.96 7.70 -3.65
CA SER A 233 11.63 8.05 -4.14
C SER A 233 10.49 7.56 -3.23
N SER A 234 10.80 6.78 -2.20
CA SER A 234 9.81 6.21 -1.28
C SER A 234 9.74 7.01 0.01
N SER A 235 8.52 7.35 0.47
CA SER A 235 8.33 8.16 1.67
C SER A 235 6.90 8.06 2.21
N THR A 236 6.72 8.50 3.46
CA THR A 236 5.41 8.71 4.08
C THR A 236 5.28 10.18 4.45
N ARG A 237 4.15 10.79 4.08
CA ARG A 237 3.83 12.16 4.48
C ARG A 237 3.55 12.19 5.98
N ARG A 238 4.09 13.17 6.68
CA ARG A 238 3.99 13.29 8.14
C ARG A 238 4.53 12.06 8.88
N ASP A 239 5.66 11.53 8.44
CA ASP A 239 6.41 10.48 9.14
C ASP A 239 6.85 10.91 10.55
N ASP A 240 6.92 12.22 10.80
CA ASP A 240 7.12 12.82 12.13
C ASP A 240 6.07 12.40 13.17
N LEU A 241 4.86 12.04 12.74
CA LEU A 241 3.81 11.53 13.61
C LEU A 241 3.93 10.02 13.89
N LEU A 242 4.71 9.31 13.11
CA LEU A 242 4.85 7.85 13.16
C LEU A 242 6.20 7.38 13.71
N LEU A 243 7.25 8.18 13.57
CA LEU A 243 8.61 7.89 14.02
C LEU A 243 9.01 8.86 15.14
N ASP A 244 9.81 8.39 16.09
CA ASP A 244 10.40 9.26 17.10
C ASP A 244 11.44 10.21 16.50
N GLU A 245 11.71 11.30 17.20
CA GLU A 245 12.59 12.37 16.72
C GLU A 245 14.00 11.89 16.37
N ASN A 246 14.56 11.01 17.19
CA ASN A 246 15.90 10.45 16.97
C ASN A 246 15.93 9.59 15.68
N THR A 247 14.93 8.76 15.47
CA THR A 247 14.78 7.96 14.25
C THR A 247 14.65 8.87 13.03
N ILE A 248 13.83 9.91 13.10
CA ILE A 248 13.65 10.88 12.00
C ILE A 248 14.97 11.53 11.63
N GLN A 249 15.72 12.03 12.59
CA GLN A 249 17.01 12.70 12.36
C GLN A 249 18.01 11.74 11.69
N ARG A 250 18.10 10.50 12.15
CA ARG A 250 18.96 9.47 11.57
C ARG A 250 18.52 9.13 10.14
N MET A 251 17.24 9.01 9.90
CA MET A 251 16.72 8.72 8.56
C MET A 251 16.95 9.89 7.59
N TRP A 252 16.92 11.14 8.04
CA TRP A 252 17.30 12.29 7.22
C TRP A 252 18.76 12.23 6.79
N VAL A 253 19.66 11.89 7.71
CA VAL A 253 21.09 11.70 7.39
C VAL A 253 21.26 10.57 6.37
N MET A 254 20.58 9.46 6.58
CA MET A 254 20.63 8.31 5.67
C MET A 254 20.09 8.67 4.27
N ARG A 255 18.95 9.35 4.20
CA ARG A 255 18.37 9.79 2.91
C ARG A 255 19.28 10.73 2.17
N LYS A 256 19.91 11.67 2.87
CA LYS A 256 20.89 12.59 2.26
C LYS A 256 22.08 11.82 1.69
N TYR A 257 22.58 10.83 2.42
CA TYR A 257 23.68 9.98 1.95
C TYR A 257 23.29 9.16 0.71
N LEU A 258 22.08 8.62 0.68
CA LEU A 258 21.58 7.80 -0.44
C LEU A 258 21.21 8.64 -1.68
N ALA A 259 20.95 9.93 -1.51
CA ALA A 259 20.49 10.80 -2.61
C ALA A 259 21.53 10.94 -3.75
N ASP A 260 22.82 10.78 -3.43
CA ASP A 260 23.90 10.84 -4.42
C ASP A 260 24.14 9.49 -5.13
N MET A 261 23.44 8.43 -4.73
CA MET A 261 23.54 7.10 -5.30
C MET A 261 22.42 6.86 -6.33
N ASN A 262 22.69 6.01 -7.33
CA ASN A 262 21.59 5.50 -8.15
C ASN A 262 20.74 4.49 -7.33
N PRO A 263 19.48 4.22 -7.73
CA PRO A 263 18.59 3.35 -6.95
C PRO A 263 19.12 1.95 -6.67
N VAL A 264 19.90 1.38 -7.58
CA VAL A 264 20.50 0.06 -7.41
C VAL A 264 21.57 0.09 -6.32
N GLU A 265 22.49 1.04 -6.41
CA GLU A 265 23.56 1.22 -5.42
C GLU A 265 23.00 1.49 -4.02
N ALA A 266 21.99 2.37 -3.94
CA ALA A 266 21.32 2.68 -2.69
C ALA A 266 20.71 1.43 -2.04
N MET A 267 20.02 0.61 -2.84
CA MET A 267 19.38 -0.61 -2.33
C MET A 267 20.41 -1.70 -1.95
N GLU A 268 21.49 -1.87 -2.73
CA GLU A 268 22.59 -2.76 -2.39
C GLU A 268 23.22 -2.36 -1.06
N PHE A 269 23.52 -1.09 -0.89
CA PHE A 269 24.11 -0.54 0.33
C PHE A 269 23.22 -0.81 1.56
N ILE A 270 21.94 -0.48 1.47
CA ILE A 270 20.99 -0.67 2.58
C ILE A 270 20.77 -2.15 2.86
N ASN A 271 20.60 -2.98 1.83
CA ASN A 271 20.41 -4.42 2.00
C ASN A 271 21.61 -5.08 2.73
N ASP A 272 22.83 -4.70 2.38
CA ASP A 272 24.04 -5.19 3.06
C ASP A 272 24.07 -4.77 4.54
N ARG A 273 23.69 -3.53 4.83
CA ARG A 273 23.61 -3.03 6.21
C ARG A 273 22.53 -3.73 7.03
N PHE A 274 21.34 -3.93 6.46
CA PHE A 274 20.23 -4.63 7.14
C PHE A 274 20.52 -6.10 7.41
N ARG A 275 21.25 -6.78 6.51
CA ARG A 275 21.68 -8.18 6.72
C ARG A 275 22.64 -8.35 7.88
N LYS A 276 23.39 -7.33 8.24
CA LYS A 276 24.35 -7.33 9.34
C LYS A 276 23.73 -7.03 10.70
N THR A 277 22.44 -6.69 10.72
CA THR A 277 21.71 -6.34 11.93
C THR A 277 20.45 -7.19 12.07
N THR A 278 19.99 -7.40 13.31
CA THR A 278 18.80 -8.21 13.60
C THR A 278 17.53 -7.37 13.80
N SER A 279 17.68 -6.08 14.10
CA SER A 279 16.58 -5.15 14.35
C SER A 279 16.82 -3.77 13.75
N ASN A 280 15.77 -2.98 13.62
CA ASN A 280 15.89 -1.59 13.19
C ASN A 280 16.62 -0.72 14.21
N GLU A 281 16.47 -1.02 15.49
CA GLU A 281 17.22 -0.33 16.54
C GLU A 281 18.72 -0.55 16.39
N GLU A 282 19.14 -1.79 16.19
CA GLU A 282 20.53 -2.13 15.94
C GLU A 282 21.09 -1.46 14.67
N PHE A 283 20.30 -1.43 13.61
CA PHE A 283 20.64 -0.71 12.38
C PHE A 283 20.87 0.78 12.64
N LEU A 284 19.96 1.44 13.34
CA LEU A 284 20.07 2.87 13.66
C LEU A 284 21.30 3.18 14.55
N ILE A 285 21.61 2.29 15.49
CA ILE A 285 22.82 2.43 16.34
C ILE A 285 24.07 2.30 15.46
N SER A 286 24.12 1.36 14.54
CA SER A 286 25.26 1.10 13.66
C SER A 286 25.58 2.27 12.70
N MET A 287 24.68 3.23 12.54
CA MET A 287 24.93 4.43 11.73
C MET A 287 25.97 5.38 12.35
N ASN A 288 26.26 5.23 13.63
CA ASN A 288 27.22 6.08 14.36
C ASN A 288 28.65 5.48 14.41
N SER A 289 28.88 4.32 13.82
CA SER A 289 30.14 3.58 13.83
C SER A 289 30.90 3.64 12.50
#